data_01b840faded04db2dbd01e1efde4571f
#
_entry.id   01b840faded04db2dbd01e1efde4571f
#
_cell.length_a   1.000
_cell.length_b   1.000
_cell.length_c   1.000
_cell.angle_alpha   90.00
_cell.angle_beta   90.00
_cell.angle_gamma   90.00
#
_symmetry.space_group_name_H-M   'P 1'
#
loop_
_entity.id
_entity.type
_entity.pdbx_description
1 polymer ?
#
loop_
_entity_poly.entity_id
_entity_poly.type
_entity_poly.pdbx_seq_one_letter_code
_entity_poly.pdbx_strand_id
1 'polypeptide(L)'
;LVTLDETISGFRFHQGGAQTLYGVTPDMSCFGKALANGFSLSALTGKREVMELGGLFHDKERVFLLSTTHGAEGPSLAAAIETMRIYRDEPVIEHLYHVGERLRAGIEQVTAALGVSEYLSVAGRGCNLLYSTHDHEHKPSQPFRTLFMQELIRWGVLAPSFIVSYSHSEADIDYTIEAFSRAAKVYKKALEAGSTDGLLIGAPTKVVYRRYN
;
A
#
# COMPACT_ATOMS: atom_id res chain seq x y z
N LEU A 1 15.74 22.49 1.95
CA LEU A 1 15.90 21.10 1.52
C LEU A 1 14.52 20.48 1.34
N VAL A 2 14.33 19.74 0.24
CA VAL A 2 13.13 18.94 -0.03
C VAL A 2 13.51 17.47 0.10
N THR A 3 12.82 16.76 0.99
CA THR A 3 12.99 15.31 1.17
C THR A 3 11.70 14.62 0.78
N LEU A 4 11.77 13.61 -0.09
CA LEU A 4 10.65 12.74 -0.43
C LEU A 4 10.72 11.43 0.35
N ASP A 5 9.61 11.09 0.98
CA ASP A 5 9.43 9.76 1.55
C ASP A 5 8.87 8.81 0.47
N GLU A 6 9.78 8.06 -0.15
CA GLU A 6 9.50 7.05 -1.16
C GLU A 6 9.37 5.63 -0.54
N THR A 7 9.19 5.53 0.77
CA THR A 7 9.12 4.24 1.46
C THR A 7 7.97 3.35 0.96
N ILE A 8 6.88 3.95 0.46
CA ILE A 8 5.76 3.24 -0.16
C ILE A 8 5.79 3.36 -1.69
N SER A 9 6.09 4.53 -2.21
CA SER A 9 6.00 4.84 -3.63
C SER A 9 7.20 4.35 -4.45
N GLY A 10 8.37 4.26 -3.85
CA GLY A 10 9.55 3.65 -4.43
C GLY A 10 9.32 2.16 -4.72
N PHE A 11 9.72 1.69 -5.90
CA PHE A 11 9.50 0.32 -6.37
C PHE A 11 8.03 -0.10 -6.45
N ARG A 12 7.09 0.86 -6.44
CA ARG A 12 5.66 0.61 -6.55
C ARG A 12 4.96 1.51 -7.57
N PHE A 13 5.10 2.83 -7.46
CA PHE A 13 4.53 3.76 -8.44
C PHE A 13 5.36 3.82 -9.71
N HIS A 14 6.64 3.74 -9.55
CA HIS A 14 7.68 3.63 -10.55
C HIS A 14 8.91 3.01 -9.86
N GLN A 15 9.83 2.43 -10.61
CA GLN A 15 11.07 1.87 -10.06
C GLN A 15 11.83 2.95 -9.24
N GLY A 16 11.96 4.14 -9.78
CA GLY A 16 12.57 5.29 -9.11
C GLY A 16 11.63 6.10 -8.20
N GLY A 17 10.43 5.58 -7.89
CA GLY A 17 9.47 6.22 -7.00
C GLY A 17 8.57 7.28 -7.65
N ALA A 18 7.79 7.95 -6.82
CA ALA A 18 6.91 9.04 -7.23
C ALA A 18 7.70 10.22 -7.82
N GLN A 19 8.90 10.47 -7.33
CA GLN A 19 9.80 11.50 -7.86
C GLN A 19 10.01 11.36 -9.37
N THR A 20 10.26 10.13 -9.86
CA THR A 20 10.44 9.86 -11.29
C THR A 20 9.12 9.99 -12.04
N LEU A 21 8.04 9.48 -11.46
CA LEU A 21 6.71 9.53 -12.06
C LEU A 21 6.21 10.96 -12.28
N TYR A 22 6.52 11.87 -11.36
CA TYR A 22 6.10 13.27 -11.40
C TYR A 22 7.17 14.24 -11.90
N GLY A 23 8.35 13.75 -12.27
CA GLY A 23 9.46 14.60 -12.75
C GLY A 23 10.01 15.56 -11.68
N VAL A 24 9.95 15.17 -10.41
CA VAL A 24 10.47 15.97 -9.28
C VAL A 24 11.87 15.48 -8.92
N THR A 25 12.80 16.42 -8.73
CA THR A 25 14.15 16.12 -8.25
C THR A 25 14.31 16.67 -6.83
N PRO A 26 14.16 15.87 -5.79
CA PRO A 26 14.35 16.31 -4.41
C PRO A 26 15.83 16.46 -4.05
N ASP A 27 16.10 17.04 -2.90
CA ASP A 27 17.45 17.07 -2.33
C ASP A 27 17.81 15.72 -1.71
N MET A 28 16.81 15.02 -1.14
CA MET A 28 16.94 13.67 -0.57
C MET A 28 15.69 12.83 -0.82
N SER A 29 15.86 11.50 -0.81
CA SER A 29 14.75 10.53 -0.86
C SER A 29 15.02 9.35 0.06
N CYS A 30 13.98 8.93 0.80
CA CYS A 30 14.02 7.75 1.66
C CYS A 30 13.33 6.57 0.96
N PHE A 31 13.97 5.42 0.90
CA PHE A 31 13.42 4.18 0.36
C PHE A 31 13.36 3.10 1.44
N GLY A 32 12.41 2.18 1.33
CA GLY A 32 12.26 1.04 2.24
C GLY A 32 11.27 0.03 1.69
N LYS A 33 10.64 -0.76 2.54
CA LYS A 33 9.60 -1.74 2.18
C LYS A 33 9.97 -2.60 0.96
N ALA A 34 9.46 -2.25 -0.22
CA ALA A 34 9.70 -2.99 -1.46
C ALA A 34 11.19 -3.03 -1.88
N LEU A 35 12.05 -2.13 -1.38
CA LEU A 35 13.48 -2.14 -1.66
C LEU A 35 14.13 -3.50 -1.38
N ALA A 36 13.81 -4.12 -0.25
CA ALA A 36 14.32 -5.45 0.10
C ALA A 36 13.20 -6.50 0.24
N ASN A 37 11.95 -6.14 -0.08
CA ASN A 37 10.79 -7.00 -0.27
C ASN A 37 10.60 -8.09 0.80
N GLY A 38 10.56 -7.67 2.07
CA GLY A 38 10.37 -8.55 3.23
C GLY A 38 11.56 -8.59 4.19
N PHE A 39 12.74 -8.18 3.76
CA PHE A 39 13.89 -7.98 4.65
C PHE A 39 13.98 -6.55 5.16
N SER A 40 14.50 -6.37 6.36
CA SER A 40 14.63 -5.07 7.01
C SER A 40 15.77 -4.26 6.38
N LEU A 41 15.40 -3.33 5.50
CA LEU A 41 16.34 -2.41 4.87
C LEU A 41 15.65 -1.08 4.57
N SER A 42 16.37 0.01 4.79
CA SER A 42 16.04 1.33 4.30
C SER A 42 17.27 1.99 3.70
N ALA A 43 17.06 2.92 2.78
CA ALA A 43 18.12 3.70 2.16
C ALA A 43 17.74 5.17 2.15
N LEU A 44 18.72 6.02 2.45
CA LEU A 44 18.67 7.46 2.23
C LEU A 44 19.56 7.77 1.04
N THR A 45 19.00 8.40 0.02
CA THR A 45 19.74 8.88 -1.16
C THR A 45 19.55 10.38 -1.30
N GLY A 46 20.44 11.05 -2.02
CA GLY A 46 20.29 12.49 -2.22
C GLY A 46 21.42 13.11 -3.01
N LYS A 47 21.35 14.42 -3.16
CA LYS A 47 22.39 15.22 -3.81
C LYS A 47 23.71 15.05 -3.08
N ARG A 48 24.82 14.98 -3.86
CA ARG A 48 26.16 14.77 -3.34
C ARG A 48 26.52 15.77 -2.23
N GLU A 49 26.28 17.05 -2.46
CA GLU A 49 26.59 18.12 -1.51
C GLU A 49 25.86 17.99 -0.16
N VAL A 50 24.70 17.33 -0.15
CA VAL A 50 23.93 17.04 1.07
C VAL A 50 24.44 15.76 1.74
N MET A 51 24.61 14.69 0.97
CA MET A 51 25.00 13.38 1.50
C MET A 51 26.44 13.35 2.00
N GLU A 52 27.35 14.13 1.40
CA GLU A 52 28.74 14.24 1.85
C GLU A 52 28.87 14.87 3.23
N LEU A 53 27.89 15.64 3.72
CA LEU A 53 27.91 16.19 5.07
C LEU A 53 27.91 15.11 6.17
N GLY A 54 27.44 13.90 5.87
CA GLY A 54 27.54 12.72 6.74
C GLY A 54 28.76 11.85 6.45
N GLY A 55 29.55 12.19 5.44
CA GLY A 55 30.69 11.40 4.95
C GLY A 55 31.95 11.53 5.82
N LEU A 56 33.00 10.84 5.38
CA LEU A 56 34.30 10.80 6.04
C LEU A 56 35.38 11.64 5.33
N PHE A 57 35.11 12.14 4.13
CA PHE A 57 36.08 12.74 3.22
C PHE A 57 36.04 14.26 3.22
N HIS A 58 35.77 14.89 4.40
CA HIS A 58 35.80 16.34 4.59
C HIS A 58 36.21 16.67 6.02
N ASP A 59 36.70 17.91 6.23
CA ASP A 59 37.11 18.43 7.52
C ASP A 59 36.02 19.13 8.33
N LYS A 60 34.77 19.07 7.86
CA LYS A 60 33.61 19.67 8.52
C LYS A 60 33.09 18.75 9.62
N GLU A 61 32.35 19.32 10.58
CA GLU A 61 31.56 18.55 11.54
C GLU A 61 30.53 17.67 10.81
N ARG A 62 30.42 16.39 11.22
CA ARG A 62 29.45 15.47 10.65
C ARG A 62 28.08 15.75 11.21
N VAL A 63 27.07 15.77 10.33
CA VAL A 63 25.70 16.10 10.69
C VAL A 63 24.89 14.93 11.26
N PHE A 64 25.39 13.69 11.15
CA PHE A 64 24.74 12.53 11.76
C PHE A 64 25.73 11.41 12.10
N LEU A 65 25.33 10.55 13.04
CA LEU A 65 26.03 9.32 13.38
C LEU A 65 25.27 8.12 12.81
N LEU A 66 25.93 7.31 12.00
CA LEU A 66 25.38 6.06 11.51
C LEU A 66 25.54 4.98 12.60
N SER A 67 24.43 4.44 13.10
CA SER A 67 24.45 3.26 13.97
C SER A 67 24.21 2.01 13.13
N THR A 68 25.08 1.02 13.29
CA THR A 68 25.11 -0.16 12.40
C THR A 68 24.85 -1.48 13.12
N THR A 69 24.36 -1.48 14.37
CA THR A 69 24.10 -2.73 15.11
C THR A 69 23.21 -3.69 14.33
N HIS A 70 22.16 -3.17 13.69
CA HIS A 70 21.25 -3.92 12.80
C HIS A 70 21.11 -3.26 11.43
N GLY A 71 22.04 -2.39 11.06
CA GLY A 71 22.05 -1.73 9.76
C GLY A 71 22.91 -2.47 8.77
N ALA A 72 22.52 -2.43 7.49
CA ALA A 72 23.27 -3.00 6.36
C ALA A 72 23.61 -4.50 6.52
N GLU A 73 22.70 -5.30 7.09
CA GLU A 73 22.88 -6.75 7.21
C GLU A 73 23.00 -7.41 5.83
N GLY A 74 23.93 -8.37 5.70
CA GLY A 74 24.24 -9.05 4.44
C GLY A 74 23.03 -9.65 3.74
N PRO A 75 22.12 -10.39 4.43
CA PRO A 75 20.90 -10.93 3.81
C PRO A 75 19.98 -9.84 3.24
N SER A 76 19.79 -8.74 3.97
CA SER A 76 18.94 -7.63 3.53
C SER A 76 19.51 -6.91 2.30
N LEU A 77 20.83 -6.73 2.27
CA LEU A 77 21.53 -6.17 1.10
C LEU A 77 21.43 -7.09 -0.12
N ALA A 78 21.62 -8.40 0.07
CA ALA A 78 21.49 -9.38 -1.01
C ALA A 78 20.04 -9.40 -1.56
N ALA A 79 19.05 -9.38 -0.70
CA ALA A 79 17.65 -9.29 -1.10
C ALA A 79 17.34 -8.01 -1.89
N ALA A 80 17.87 -6.86 -1.47
CA ALA A 80 17.69 -5.61 -2.19
C ALA A 80 18.35 -5.63 -3.57
N ILE A 81 19.55 -6.18 -3.68
CA ILE A 81 20.25 -6.32 -4.97
C ILE A 81 19.42 -7.19 -5.93
N GLU A 82 18.89 -8.31 -5.44
CA GLU A 82 18.07 -9.20 -6.26
C GLU A 82 16.74 -8.56 -6.64
N THR A 83 16.08 -7.86 -5.70
CA THR A 83 14.88 -7.08 -6.00
C THR A 83 15.14 -6.08 -7.11
N MET A 84 16.22 -5.30 -7.03
CA MET A 84 16.57 -4.32 -8.06
C MET A 84 16.87 -4.97 -9.42
N ARG A 85 17.46 -6.18 -9.44
CA ARG A 85 17.65 -6.95 -10.69
C ARG A 85 16.34 -7.34 -11.34
N ILE A 86 15.42 -7.90 -10.55
CA ILE A 86 14.07 -8.28 -11.02
C ILE A 86 13.36 -7.06 -11.61
N TYR A 87 13.36 -5.92 -10.92
CA TYR A 87 12.75 -4.70 -11.45
C TYR A 87 13.39 -4.16 -12.73
N ARG A 88 14.68 -4.38 -12.91
CA ARG A 88 15.41 -4.02 -14.14
C ARG A 88 15.08 -4.95 -15.30
N ASP A 89 14.98 -6.24 -15.02
CA ASP A 89 14.96 -7.31 -16.03
C ASP A 89 13.54 -7.77 -16.37
N GLU A 90 12.55 -7.47 -15.51
CA GLU A 90 11.15 -7.90 -15.62
C GLU A 90 10.16 -6.72 -15.55
N PRO A 91 8.97 -6.80 -16.17
CA PRO A 91 7.99 -5.71 -16.24
C PRO A 91 7.16 -5.63 -14.94
N VAL A 92 7.82 -5.51 -13.78
CA VAL A 92 7.14 -5.54 -12.48
C VAL A 92 6.15 -4.40 -12.32
N ILE A 93 6.56 -3.18 -12.63
CA ILE A 93 5.69 -1.99 -12.47
C ILE A 93 4.47 -2.08 -13.38
N GLU A 94 4.66 -2.46 -14.64
CA GLU A 94 3.60 -2.62 -15.63
C GLU A 94 2.59 -3.68 -15.16
N HIS A 95 3.08 -4.81 -14.63
CA HIS A 95 2.24 -5.86 -14.09
C HIS A 95 1.42 -5.36 -12.89
N LEU A 96 2.04 -4.66 -11.94
CA LEU A 96 1.32 -4.11 -10.78
C LEU A 96 0.17 -3.18 -11.20
N TYR A 97 0.39 -2.32 -12.19
CA TYR A 97 -0.67 -1.48 -12.73
C TYR A 97 -1.75 -2.29 -13.44
N HIS A 98 -1.34 -3.24 -14.28
CA HIS A 98 -2.27 -4.07 -15.05
C HIS A 98 -3.24 -4.83 -14.13
N VAL A 99 -2.72 -5.61 -13.19
CA VAL A 99 -3.57 -6.41 -12.28
C VAL A 99 -4.36 -5.53 -11.31
N GLY A 100 -3.80 -4.40 -10.90
CA GLY A 100 -4.48 -3.46 -10.03
C GLY A 100 -5.62 -2.70 -10.71
N GLU A 101 -5.47 -2.28 -11.95
CA GLU A 101 -6.56 -1.65 -12.71
C GLU A 101 -7.66 -2.66 -13.06
N ARG A 102 -7.31 -3.94 -13.33
CA ARG A 102 -8.30 -5.02 -13.45
C ARG A 102 -9.11 -5.18 -12.17
N LEU A 103 -8.43 -5.20 -11.01
CA LEU A 103 -9.09 -5.27 -9.70
C LEU A 103 -10.02 -4.08 -9.48
N ARG A 104 -9.56 -2.86 -9.78
CA ARG A 104 -10.37 -1.64 -9.70
C ARG A 104 -11.65 -1.77 -10.52
N ALA A 105 -11.51 -2.09 -11.80
CA ALA A 105 -12.64 -2.21 -12.71
C ALA A 105 -13.67 -3.25 -12.22
N GLY A 106 -13.20 -4.41 -11.74
CA GLY A 106 -14.08 -5.43 -11.16
C GLY A 106 -14.80 -4.96 -9.90
N ILE A 107 -14.13 -4.26 -9.02
CA ILE A 107 -14.73 -3.68 -7.80
C ILE A 107 -15.79 -2.63 -8.17
N GLU A 108 -15.48 -1.72 -9.08
CA GLU A 108 -16.40 -0.67 -9.52
C GLU A 108 -17.65 -1.27 -10.19
N GLN A 109 -17.49 -2.31 -10.99
CA GLN A 109 -18.59 -3.04 -11.58
C GLN A 109 -19.49 -3.69 -10.51
N VAL A 110 -18.89 -4.33 -9.49
CA VAL A 110 -19.65 -4.96 -8.40
C VAL A 110 -20.40 -3.93 -7.58
N THR A 111 -19.75 -2.83 -7.19
CA THR A 111 -20.38 -1.78 -6.36
C THR A 111 -21.51 -1.09 -7.11
N ALA A 112 -21.36 -0.83 -8.40
CA ALA A 112 -22.40 -0.28 -9.27
C ALA A 112 -23.59 -1.22 -9.39
N ALA A 113 -23.36 -2.52 -9.67
CA ALA A 113 -24.41 -3.52 -9.79
C ALA A 113 -25.21 -3.72 -8.49
N LEU A 114 -24.55 -3.55 -7.33
CA LEU A 114 -25.21 -3.64 -6.02
C LEU A 114 -25.84 -2.31 -5.56
N GLY A 115 -25.54 -1.19 -6.23
CA GLY A 115 -26.00 0.15 -5.83
C GLY A 115 -25.33 0.66 -4.54
N VAL A 116 -24.06 0.30 -4.30
CA VAL A 116 -23.34 0.67 -3.08
C VAL A 116 -22.08 1.51 -3.33
N SER A 117 -21.89 2.03 -4.54
CA SER A 117 -20.68 2.77 -4.95
C SER A 117 -20.40 4.00 -4.10
N GLU A 118 -21.41 4.66 -3.54
CA GLU A 118 -21.25 5.82 -2.67
C GLU A 118 -20.83 5.46 -1.23
N TYR A 119 -20.99 4.18 -0.86
CA TYR A 119 -20.69 3.69 0.49
C TYR A 119 -19.42 2.86 0.55
N LEU A 120 -19.12 2.14 -0.53
CA LEU A 120 -17.96 1.25 -0.65
C LEU A 120 -17.27 1.54 -1.98
N SER A 121 -16.12 2.19 -1.94
CA SER A 121 -15.40 2.64 -3.12
C SER A 121 -13.90 2.40 -3.00
N VAL A 122 -13.20 2.44 -4.12
CA VAL A 122 -11.75 2.35 -4.20
C VAL A 122 -11.16 3.61 -4.80
N ALA A 123 -9.98 3.99 -4.31
CA ALA A 123 -9.21 5.14 -4.78
C ALA A 123 -7.72 4.81 -4.80
N GLY A 124 -6.93 5.69 -5.37
CA GLY A 124 -5.47 5.53 -5.48
C GLY A 124 -5.05 5.07 -6.87
N ARG A 125 -3.82 4.62 -7.05
CA ARG A 125 -3.29 4.05 -8.29
C ARG A 125 -3.53 2.55 -8.31
N GLY A 126 -3.66 1.93 -9.48
CA GLY A 126 -3.86 0.48 -9.61
C GLY A 126 -2.89 -0.33 -8.77
N CYS A 127 -1.61 0.02 -8.81
CA CYS A 127 -0.58 -0.64 -8.00
C CYS A 127 -0.76 -0.45 -6.47
N ASN A 128 -1.64 0.44 -6.01
CA ASN A 128 -1.84 0.76 -4.59
C ASN A 128 -3.26 1.28 -4.35
N LEU A 129 -4.24 0.39 -4.34
CA LEU A 129 -5.64 0.71 -4.13
C LEU A 129 -6.00 0.74 -2.66
N LEU A 130 -6.64 1.82 -2.25
CA LEU A 130 -7.26 1.98 -0.94
C LEU A 130 -8.77 1.91 -1.11
N TYR A 131 -9.47 1.32 -0.15
CA TYR A 131 -10.92 1.37 -0.13
C TYR A 131 -11.42 2.20 1.05
N SER A 132 -12.55 2.86 0.83
CA SER A 132 -13.29 3.58 1.86
C SER A 132 -14.61 2.87 2.15
N THR A 133 -15.06 2.99 3.39
CA THR A 133 -16.29 2.37 3.90
C THR A 133 -17.10 3.41 4.67
N HIS A 134 -18.35 3.60 4.26
CA HIS A 134 -19.27 4.54 4.87
C HIS A 134 -20.51 3.81 5.39
N ASP A 135 -21.12 4.31 6.43
CA ASP A 135 -22.41 3.82 6.91
C ASP A 135 -23.57 4.36 6.04
N HIS A 136 -24.79 4.02 6.43
CA HIS A 136 -26.03 4.45 5.74
C HIS A 136 -26.24 5.97 5.74
N GLU A 137 -25.53 6.72 6.59
CA GLU A 137 -25.52 8.19 6.63
C GLU A 137 -24.34 8.80 5.84
N HIS A 138 -23.64 8.01 5.03
CA HIS A 138 -22.41 8.40 4.27
C HIS A 138 -21.25 8.85 5.16
N LYS A 139 -21.21 8.46 6.44
CA LYS A 139 -20.11 8.77 7.35
C LYS A 139 -19.06 7.65 7.33
N PRO A 140 -17.74 7.96 7.36
CA PRO A 140 -16.71 6.95 7.53
C PRO A 140 -16.96 6.10 8.77
N SER A 141 -16.99 4.78 8.63
CA SER A 141 -17.48 3.89 9.69
C SER A 141 -16.53 2.71 9.94
N GLN A 142 -16.03 2.61 11.18
CA GLN A 142 -15.21 1.47 11.61
C GLN A 142 -16.01 0.17 11.74
N PRO A 143 -17.25 0.15 12.24
CA PRO A 143 -18.09 -1.05 12.21
C PRO A 143 -18.28 -1.60 10.81
N PHE A 144 -18.63 -0.74 9.84
CA PHE A 144 -18.79 -1.15 8.44
C PHE A 144 -17.48 -1.61 7.80
N ARG A 145 -16.34 -0.95 8.12
CA ARG A 145 -15.02 -1.39 7.70
C ARG A 145 -14.69 -2.77 8.26
N THR A 146 -14.97 -2.99 9.54
CA THR A 146 -14.72 -4.28 10.19
C THR A 146 -15.57 -5.38 9.57
N LEU A 147 -16.84 -5.11 9.32
CA LEU A 147 -17.73 -6.07 8.65
C LEU A 147 -17.19 -6.44 7.27
N PHE A 148 -16.80 -5.45 6.49
CA PHE A 148 -16.27 -5.70 5.14
C PHE A 148 -14.98 -6.54 5.18
N MET A 149 -14.03 -6.21 6.06
CA MET A 149 -12.81 -7.00 6.25
C MET A 149 -13.11 -8.42 6.75
N GLN A 150 -14.04 -8.58 7.71
CA GLN A 150 -14.46 -9.88 8.20
C GLN A 150 -14.99 -10.76 7.06
N GLU A 151 -15.84 -10.18 6.21
CA GLU A 151 -16.41 -10.94 5.09
C GLU A 151 -15.36 -11.28 4.02
N LEU A 152 -14.39 -10.42 3.75
CA LEU A 152 -13.26 -10.76 2.88
C LEU A 152 -12.44 -11.93 3.45
N ILE A 153 -12.14 -11.89 4.76
CA ILE A 153 -11.40 -12.97 5.44
C ILE A 153 -12.15 -14.30 5.38
N ARG A 154 -13.48 -14.31 5.47
CA ARG A 154 -14.29 -15.54 5.30
C ARG A 154 -14.08 -16.20 3.93
N TRP A 155 -13.70 -15.41 2.94
CA TRP A 155 -13.37 -15.87 1.59
C TRP A 155 -11.86 -15.95 1.35
N GLY A 156 -11.05 -16.02 2.43
CA GLY A 156 -9.60 -16.21 2.35
C GLY A 156 -8.82 -14.99 1.86
N VAL A 157 -9.45 -13.81 1.78
CA VAL A 157 -8.80 -12.57 1.33
C VAL A 157 -8.48 -11.68 2.52
N LEU A 158 -7.21 -11.54 2.87
CA LEU A 158 -6.72 -10.60 3.88
C LEU A 158 -6.34 -9.28 3.20
N ALA A 159 -7.24 -8.32 3.21
CA ALA A 159 -7.05 -7.04 2.53
C ALA A 159 -7.42 -5.84 3.43
N PRO A 160 -6.52 -5.39 4.30
CA PRO A 160 -6.69 -4.10 4.98
C PRO A 160 -6.67 -2.93 3.97
N SER A 161 -6.09 -3.14 2.81
CA SER A 161 -6.12 -2.36 1.57
C SER A 161 -5.79 -3.29 0.40
N PHE A 162 -6.11 -2.91 -0.83
CA PHE A 162 -5.84 -3.75 -1.99
C PHE A 162 -4.46 -3.44 -2.59
N ILE A 163 -3.43 -4.02 -1.97
CA ILE A 163 -2.04 -3.88 -2.42
C ILE A 163 -1.67 -5.11 -3.25
N VAL A 164 -1.67 -4.95 -4.55
CA VAL A 164 -1.27 -6.02 -5.48
C VAL A 164 0.22 -6.29 -5.43
N SER A 165 0.64 -7.49 -5.82
CA SER A 165 2.05 -7.89 -5.91
C SER A 165 2.35 -8.50 -7.29
N TYR A 166 3.62 -8.60 -7.62
CA TYR A 166 4.08 -9.22 -8.86
C TYR A 166 3.72 -10.71 -8.94
N SER A 167 3.56 -11.37 -7.80
CA SER A 167 3.15 -12.78 -7.73
C SER A 167 1.65 -13.00 -7.90
N HIS A 168 0.81 -11.96 -7.87
CA HIS A 168 -0.62 -12.12 -8.11
C HIS A 168 -0.89 -12.36 -9.58
N SER A 169 -1.49 -13.51 -9.87
CA SER A 169 -1.99 -13.85 -11.20
C SER A 169 -3.35 -13.19 -11.48
N GLU A 170 -3.80 -13.24 -12.72
CA GLU A 170 -5.16 -12.80 -13.06
C GLU A 170 -6.24 -13.63 -12.34
N ALA A 171 -6.00 -14.92 -12.11
CA ALA A 171 -6.90 -15.78 -11.36
C ALA A 171 -7.02 -15.34 -9.89
N ASP A 172 -5.94 -14.86 -9.26
CA ASP A 172 -5.98 -14.32 -7.90
C ASP A 172 -6.80 -13.02 -7.86
N ILE A 173 -6.71 -12.20 -8.90
CA ILE A 173 -7.50 -10.99 -9.03
C ILE A 173 -8.98 -11.32 -9.21
N ASP A 174 -9.32 -12.26 -10.09
CA ASP A 174 -10.70 -12.69 -10.31
C ASP A 174 -11.31 -13.29 -9.04
N TYR A 175 -10.53 -14.10 -8.31
CA TYR A 175 -10.94 -14.61 -7.01
C TYR A 175 -11.17 -13.49 -6.00
N THR A 176 -10.32 -12.48 -5.99
CA THR A 176 -10.46 -11.32 -5.10
C THR A 176 -11.73 -10.51 -5.43
N ILE A 177 -12.04 -10.32 -6.70
CA ILE A 177 -13.28 -9.66 -7.15
C ILE A 177 -14.53 -10.47 -6.72
N GLU A 178 -14.48 -11.79 -6.84
CA GLU A 178 -15.57 -12.65 -6.36
C GLU A 178 -15.75 -12.55 -4.84
N ALA A 179 -14.66 -12.62 -4.07
CA ALA A 179 -14.67 -12.44 -2.61
C ALA A 179 -15.22 -11.05 -2.23
N PHE A 180 -14.80 -10.01 -2.94
CA PHE A 180 -15.33 -8.66 -2.79
C PHE A 180 -16.83 -8.61 -3.04
N SER A 181 -17.31 -9.24 -4.11
CA SER A 181 -18.75 -9.29 -4.46
C SER A 181 -19.57 -9.92 -3.34
N ARG A 182 -19.07 -11.00 -2.75
CA ARG A 182 -19.73 -11.67 -1.62
C ARG A 182 -19.75 -10.81 -0.37
N ALA A 183 -18.62 -10.18 -0.04
CA ALA A 183 -18.51 -9.25 1.08
C ALA A 183 -19.42 -8.02 0.91
N ALA A 184 -19.46 -7.46 -0.29
CA ALA A 184 -20.30 -6.29 -0.62
C ALA A 184 -21.81 -6.59 -0.51
N LYS A 185 -22.24 -7.82 -0.76
CA LYS A 185 -23.65 -8.24 -0.54
C LYS A 185 -24.03 -8.22 0.94
N VAL A 186 -23.12 -8.63 1.84
CA VAL A 186 -23.35 -8.55 3.30
C VAL A 186 -23.29 -7.10 3.76
N TYR A 187 -22.35 -6.34 3.22
CA TYR A 187 -22.24 -4.90 3.48
C TYR A 187 -23.55 -4.16 3.09
N LYS A 188 -24.12 -4.46 1.93
CA LYS A 188 -25.40 -3.91 1.49
C LYS A 188 -26.54 -4.21 2.49
N LYS A 189 -26.62 -5.44 3.02
CA LYS A 189 -27.60 -5.78 4.05
C LYS A 189 -27.45 -4.93 5.31
N ALA A 190 -26.22 -4.65 5.72
CA ALA A 190 -25.95 -3.76 6.85
C ALA A 190 -26.37 -2.31 6.57
N LEU A 191 -26.16 -1.82 5.35
CA LEU A 191 -26.67 -0.49 4.91
C LEU A 191 -28.19 -0.41 4.97
N GLU A 192 -28.87 -1.43 4.45
CA GLU A 192 -30.35 -1.51 4.45
C GLU A 192 -30.91 -1.59 5.88
N ALA A 193 -30.20 -2.25 6.80
CA ALA A 193 -30.55 -2.32 8.23
C ALA A 193 -30.15 -1.07 9.02
N GLY A 194 -29.29 -0.20 8.47
CA GLY A 194 -28.72 0.96 9.17
C GLY A 194 -27.74 0.60 10.28
N SER A 195 -27.35 -0.67 10.44
CA SER A 195 -26.48 -1.16 11.52
C SER A 195 -25.71 -2.41 11.09
N THR A 196 -24.58 -2.66 11.76
CA THR A 196 -23.82 -3.91 11.68
C THR A 196 -24.16 -4.90 12.81
N ASP A 197 -25.17 -4.62 13.63
CA ASP A 197 -25.55 -5.45 14.76
C ASP A 197 -25.99 -6.84 14.31
N GLY A 198 -25.49 -7.85 15.02
CA GLY A 198 -25.72 -9.25 14.69
C GLY A 198 -24.94 -9.78 13.46
N LEU A 199 -24.20 -8.93 12.74
CA LEU A 199 -23.36 -9.32 11.59
C LEU A 199 -21.87 -9.46 11.95
N LEU A 200 -21.39 -8.72 12.96
CA LEU A 200 -20.03 -8.81 13.44
C LEU A 200 -19.84 -9.98 14.39
N ILE A 201 -18.73 -10.71 14.26
CA ILE A 201 -18.33 -11.79 15.17
C ILE A 201 -17.75 -11.21 16.47
N GLY A 202 -17.10 -10.06 16.38
CA GLY A 202 -16.43 -9.41 17.51
C GLY A 202 -16.59 -7.90 17.51
N ALA A 203 -15.88 -7.22 18.39
CA ALA A 203 -15.90 -5.77 18.46
C ALA A 203 -15.32 -5.13 17.18
N PRO A 204 -15.83 -3.98 16.75
CA PRO A 204 -15.24 -3.23 15.65
C PRO A 204 -13.77 -2.89 15.90
N THR A 205 -12.96 -2.90 14.84
CA THR A 205 -11.57 -2.45 14.90
C THR A 205 -11.51 -0.98 15.33
N LYS A 206 -10.47 -0.66 16.11
CA LYS A 206 -10.23 0.73 16.54
C LYS A 206 -9.28 1.41 15.55
N VAL A 207 -9.46 2.72 15.40
CA VAL A 207 -8.49 3.56 14.69
C VAL A 207 -7.20 3.58 15.52
N VAL A 208 -6.11 3.08 14.96
CA VAL A 208 -4.82 2.95 15.65
C VAL A 208 -3.89 4.15 15.41
N TYR A 209 -4.22 5.02 14.46
CA TYR A 209 -3.45 6.23 14.23
C TYR A 209 -3.63 7.22 15.35
N ARG A 210 -2.53 7.82 15.79
CA ARG A 210 -2.58 8.86 16.79
C ARG A 210 -3.40 10.04 16.27
N ARG A 211 -4.27 10.56 17.12
CA ARG A 211 -5.09 11.74 16.80
C ARG A 211 -4.25 13.03 16.84
N TYR A 212 -3.15 12.96 17.57
CA TYR A 212 -2.17 14.05 17.72
C TYR A 212 -0.76 13.45 17.69
N ASN A 213 0.14 14.09 16.99
CA ASN A 213 1.58 13.79 17.01
C ASN A 213 2.25 14.55 18.16
#